data_9c264e51c6fdcff64946f729d1ed4c48
#
_entry.id   9c264e51c6fdcff64946f729d1ed4c48
#
_cell.length_a   1.000
_cell.length_b   1.000
_cell.length_c   1.000
_cell.angle_alpha   90.00
_cell.angle_beta   90.00
_cell.angle_gamma   90.00
#
_symmetry.space_group_name_H-M   'P 1'
#
loop_
_entity.id
_entity.type
_entity.pdbx_description
1 polymer ?
#
loop_
_entity_poly.entity_id
_entity_poly.type
_entity_poly.pdbx_seq_one_letter_code
_entity_poly.pdbx_strand_id
1 'polypeptide(L)'
;MANFYYRSEHLDRVMYLTDIESLSSSDLHVLQMELQEAIDDIKGQMYQQRDTAEFDKIHSMSLKINVCQKFLSRVKHVQVNGSSMVNSYHLAYFRQAVSTLIGPLQADQLYEKAKQDALRQLAKEANS
;
A
#
# COMPACT_ATOMS: atom_id res chain seq x y z
N MET A 1 -21.06 6.95 -5.56
CA MET A 1 -19.61 7.09 -5.36
C MET A 1 -18.85 6.43 -6.49
N ALA A 2 -17.87 7.11 -7.02
CA ALA A 2 -17.03 6.51 -8.05
C ALA A 2 -16.12 5.46 -7.44
N ASN A 3 -16.22 4.23 -7.90
CA ASN A 3 -15.28 3.18 -7.51
C ASN A 3 -14.07 3.29 -8.42
N PHE A 4 -12.95 3.69 -7.85
CA PHE A 4 -11.71 3.75 -8.60
C PHE A 4 -11.21 2.35 -8.88
N TYR A 5 -10.79 2.12 -10.12
CA TYR A 5 -10.18 0.87 -10.53
C TYR A 5 -8.88 1.14 -11.27
N TYR A 6 -8.01 0.15 -11.28
CA TYR A 6 -6.75 0.19 -12.01
C TYR A 6 -6.55 -1.14 -12.73
N ARG A 7 -6.22 -1.08 -14.02
CA ARG A 7 -5.88 -2.29 -14.78
C ARG A 7 -4.36 -2.45 -14.78
N SER A 8 -3.90 -3.50 -14.11
CA SER A 8 -2.49 -3.86 -14.11
C SER A 8 -2.15 -4.71 -15.33
N GLU A 9 -1.19 -4.25 -16.12
CA GLU A 9 -0.70 -5.02 -17.26
C GLU A 9 0.17 -6.20 -16.82
N HIS A 10 1.02 -5.98 -15.82
CA HIS A 10 1.91 -7.02 -15.32
C HIS A 10 1.16 -8.15 -14.60
N LEU A 11 0.11 -7.83 -13.88
CA LEU A 11 -0.72 -8.83 -13.18
C LEU A 11 -1.91 -9.30 -14.02
N ASP A 12 -2.12 -8.66 -15.18
CA ASP A 12 -3.17 -8.96 -16.16
C ASP A 12 -4.56 -9.05 -15.52
N ARG A 13 -4.90 -8.02 -14.73
CA ARG A 13 -6.20 -7.96 -14.06
C ARG A 13 -6.61 -6.52 -13.74
N VAL A 14 -7.92 -6.32 -13.65
CA VAL A 14 -8.51 -5.08 -13.13
C VAL A 14 -8.61 -5.22 -11.62
N MET A 15 -8.20 -4.17 -10.90
CA MET A 15 -8.21 -4.17 -9.44
C MET A 15 -8.92 -2.94 -8.90
N TYR A 16 -9.58 -3.12 -7.77
CA TYR A 16 -10.08 -2.05 -6.92
C TYR A 16 -9.15 -1.88 -5.71
N LEU A 17 -9.30 -0.78 -4.98
CA LEU A 17 -8.46 -0.52 -3.82
C LEU A 17 -8.52 -1.63 -2.77
N THR A 18 -9.69 -2.26 -2.62
CA THR A 18 -9.87 -3.36 -1.67
C THR A 18 -9.15 -4.65 -2.07
N ASP A 19 -8.90 -4.83 -3.37
CA ASP A 19 -8.21 -6.03 -3.87
C ASP A 19 -6.73 -6.06 -3.48
N ILE A 20 -6.13 -4.90 -3.22
CA ILE A 20 -4.70 -4.78 -2.91
C ILE A 20 -4.35 -5.54 -1.64
N GLU A 21 -5.25 -5.60 -0.66
CA GLU A 21 -5.03 -6.28 0.61
C GLU A 21 -4.86 -7.80 0.45
N SER A 22 -5.36 -8.37 -0.64
CA SER A 22 -5.28 -9.80 -0.90
C SER A 22 -4.07 -10.23 -1.74
N LEU A 23 -3.25 -9.27 -2.18
CA LEU A 23 -2.09 -9.56 -3.02
C LEU A 23 -0.92 -10.12 -2.21
N SER A 24 -0.13 -10.99 -2.84
CA SER A 24 1.11 -11.48 -2.26
C SER A 24 2.17 -10.36 -2.19
N SER A 25 3.21 -10.55 -1.39
CA SER A 25 4.31 -9.57 -1.29
C SER A 25 4.98 -9.32 -2.63
N SER A 26 5.17 -10.36 -3.44
CA SER A 26 5.77 -10.20 -4.78
C SER A 26 4.85 -9.44 -5.72
N ASP A 27 3.54 -9.69 -5.69
CA ASP A 27 2.57 -8.97 -6.51
C ASP A 27 2.47 -7.51 -6.09
N LEU A 28 2.53 -7.22 -4.80
CA LEU A 28 2.56 -5.84 -4.28
C LEU A 28 3.79 -5.09 -4.79
N HIS A 29 4.95 -5.74 -4.81
CA HIS A 29 6.17 -5.13 -5.32
C HIS A 29 6.08 -4.85 -6.81
N VAL A 30 5.57 -5.80 -7.59
CA VAL A 30 5.35 -5.63 -9.04
C VAL A 30 4.41 -4.46 -9.31
N LEU A 31 3.30 -4.41 -8.58
CA LEU A 31 2.32 -3.34 -8.72
C LEU A 31 2.90 -1.98 -8.33
N GLN A 32 3.70 -1.92 -7.27
CA GLN A 32 4.38 -0.69 -6.86
C GLN A 32 5.26 -0.14 -7.97
N MET A 33 6.08 -0.99 -8.58
CA MET A 33 6.97 -0.59 -9.68
C MET A 33 6.17 -0.11 -10.89
N GLU A 34 5.12 -0.85 -11.25
CA GLU A 34 4.26 -0.50 -12.38
C GLU A 34 3.58 0.85 -12.19
N LEU A 35 3.01 1.09 -11.00
CA LEU A 35 2.33 2.34 -10.68
C LEU A 35 3.29 3.52 -10.70
N GLN A 36 4.49 3.34 -10.16
CA GLN A 36 5.51 4.40 -10.16
C GLN A 36 5.93 4.75 -11.59
N GLU A 37 6.16 3.75 -12.44
CA GLU A 37 6.47 3.97 -13.85
C GLU A 37 5.33 4.68 -14.58
N ALA A 38 4.09 4.27 -14.33
CA ALA A 38 2.91 4.90 -14.93
C ALA A 38 2.81 6.37 -14.55
N ILE A 39 3.02 6.70 -13.28
CA ILE A 39 3.00 8.08 -12.80
C ILE A 39 4.10 8.90 -13.47
N ASP A 40 5.31 8.37 -13.52
CA ASP A 40 6.45 9.07 -14.11
C ASP A 40 6.24 9.30 -15.60
N ASP A 41 5.71 8.31 -16.33
CA ASP A 41 5.41 8.43 -17.76
C ASP A 41 4.36 9.51 -18.02
N ILE A 42 3.28 9.52 -17.24
CA ILE A 42 2.22 10.52 -17.42
C ILE A 42 2.73 11.92 -17.10
N LYS A 43 3.52 12.07 -16.04
CA LYS A 43 4.14 13.35 -15.70
C LYS A 43 5.07 13.85 -16.81
N GLY A 44 5.84 12.93 -17.39
CA GLY A 44 6.71 13.24 -18.52
C GLY A 44 5.92 13.73 -19.74
N GLN A 45 4.81 13.07 -20.06
CA GLN A 45 3.93 13.47 -21.16
C GLN A 45 3.31 14.85 -20.89
N MET A 46 2.84 15.11 -19.68
CA MET A 46 2.29 16.40 -19.29
C MET A 46 3.32 17.51 -19.44
N TYR A 47 4.55 17.26 -19.02
CA TYR A 47 5.63 18.24 -19.14
C TYR A 47 5.94 18.56 -20.58
N GLN A 48 6.01 17.53 -21.45
CA GLN A 48 6.29 17.71 -22.88
C GLN A 48 5.19 18.45 -23.62
N GLN A 49 3.93 18.28 -23.19
CA GLN A 49 2.76 18.82 -23.89
C GLN A 49 2.14 20.04 -23.20
N ARG A 50 2.78 20.56 -22.17
CA ARG A 50 2.19 21.64 -21.34
C ARG A 50 1.83 22.90 -22.14
N ASP A 51 2.55 23.20 -23.22
CA ASP A 51 2.34 24.40 -24.01
C ASP A 51 1.43 24.16 -25.24
N THR A 52 1.18 22.90 -25.60
CA THR A 52 0.47 22.54 -26.82
C THR A 52 -0.77 21.68 -26.57
N ALA A 53 -0.87 21.04 -25.40
CA ALA A 53 -1.98 20.15 -25.10
C ALA A 53 -3.26 20.92 -24.80
N GLU A 54 -4.38 20.38 -25.25
CA GLU A 54 -5.69 20.88 -24.89
C GLU A 54 -5.95 20.64 -23.39
N PHE A 55 -6.74 21.54 -22.78
CA PHE A 55 -7.10 21.45 -21.38
C PHE A 55 -7.65 20.08 -20.99
N ASP A 56 -8.51 19.51 -21.84
CA ASP A 56 -9.14 18.21 -21.59
C ASP A 56 -8.11 17.07 -21.48
N LYS A 57 -7.06 17.10 -22.29
CA LYS A 57 -5.98 16.12 -22.22
C LYS A 57 -5.20 16.23 -20.92
N ILE A 58 -4.86 17.45 -20.53
CA ILE A 58 -4.13 17.71 -19.28
C ILE A 58 -4.98 17.26 -18.08
N HIS A 59 -6.27 17.58 -18.10
CA HIS A 59 -7.20 17.17 -17.05
C HIS A 59 -7.31 15.65 -16.96
N SER A 60 -7.43 14.97 -18.10
CA SER A 60 -7.48 13.50 -18.16
C SER A 60 -6.20 12.86 -17.61
N MET A 61 -5.03 13.40 -17.96
CA MET A 61 -3.74 12.93 -17.43
C MET A 61 -3.65 13.13 -15.93
N SER A 62 -4.11 14.28 -15.42
CA SER A 62 -4.14 14.56 -13.99
C SER A 62 -5.02 13.57 -13.24
N LEU A 63 -6.17 13.21 -13.79
CA LEU A 63 -7.06 12.20 -13.20
C LEU A 63 -6.39 10.84 -13.13
N LYS A 64 -5.69 10.44 -14.20
CA LYS A 64 -4.95 9.18 -14.23
C LYS A 64 -3.86 9.14 -13.17
N ILE A 65 -3.11 10.23 -13.01
CA ILE A 65 -2.08 10.36 -11.97
C ILE A 65 -2.72 10.19 -10.60
N ASN A 66 -3.85 10.86 -10.35
CA ASN A 66 -4.54 10.77 -9.06
C ASN A 66 -4.96 9.34 -8.74
N VAL A 67 -5.49 8.61 -9.71
CA VAL A 67 -5.87 7.20 -9.52
C VAL A 67 -4.64 6.36 -9.22
N CYS A 68 -3.58 6.51 -9.99
CA CYS A 68 -2.32 5.76 -9.77
C CYS A 68 -1.73 6.06 -8.39
N GLN A 69 -1.77 7.32 -7.95
CA GLN A 69 -1.26 7.71 -6.64
C GLN A 69 -2.08 7.10 -5.50
N LYS A 70 -3.40 7.01 -5.65
CA LYS A 70 -4.26 6.35 -4.65
C LYS A 70 -3.92 4.87 -4.53
N PHE A 71 -3.74 4.19 -5.65
CA PHE A 71 -3.35 2.78 -5.63
C PHE A 71 -1.95 2.59 -5.07
N LEU A 72 -1.00 3.45 -5.44
CA LEU A 72 0.37 3.40 -4.92
C LEU A 72 0.40 3.61 -3.40
N SER A 73 -0.35 4.58 -2.89
CA SER A 73 -0.47 4.81 -1.45
C SER A 73 -1.02 3.58 -0.73
N ARG A 74 -2.03 2.94 -1.32
CA ARG A 74 -2.62 1.73 -0.74
C ARG A 74 -1.64 0.56 -0.74
N VAL A 75 -0.89 0.38 -1.84
CA VAL A 75 0.16 -0.64 -1.94
C VAL A 75 1.19 -0.45 -0.84
N LYS A 76 1.70 0.77 -0.68
CA LYS A 76 2.68 1.08 0.36
C LYS A 76 2.13 0.85 1.75
N HIS A 77 0.87 1.22 1.99
CA HIS A 77 0.21 0.98 3.28
C HIS A 77 0.12 -0.51 3.60
N VAL A 78 -0.28 -1.34 2.64
CA VAL A 78 -0.39 -2.79 2.82
C VAL A 78 0.99 -3.42 3.00
N GLN A 79 2.01 -2.95 2.27
CA GLN A 79 3.39 -3.44 2.43
C GLN A 79 3.93 -3.20 3.84
N VAL A 80 3.61 -2.07 4.44
CA VAL A 80 4.10 -1.70 5.78
C VAL A 80 3.26 -2.35 6.88
N ASN A 81 1.93 -2.29 6.75
CA ASN A 81 1.00 -2.70 7.80
C ASN A 81 0.36 -4.07 7.56
N GLY A 82 0.50 -4.60 6.35
CA GLY A 82 -0.20 -5.81 5.93
C GLY A 82 -1.68 -5.59 5.74
N SER A 83 -2.41 -6.66 5.42
CA SER A 83 -3.87 -6.66 5.42
C SER A 83 -4.35 -6.54 6.87
N SER A 84 -5.28 -5.63 7.14
CA SER A 84 -5.81 -5.43 8.49
C SER A 84 -6.42 -6.72 9.04
N MET A 85 -7.09 -7.51 8.20
CA MET A 85 -7.68 -8.79 8.60
C MET A 85 -6.60 -9.83 8.92
N VAL A 86 -5.61 -9.99 8.03
CA VAL A 86 -4.51 -10.96 8.23
C VAL A 86 -3.69 -10.57 9.46
N ASN A 87 -3.40 -9.29 9.64
CA ASN A 87 -2.66 -8.81 10.81
C ASN A 87 -3.42 -9.08 12.11
N SER A 88 -4.73 -8.86 12.13
CA SER A 88 -5.54 -9.15 13.32
C SER A 88 -5.49 -10.61 13.69
N TYR A 89 -5.64 -11.52 12.71
CA TYR A 89 -5.53 -12.96 12.96
C TYR A 89 -4.12 -13.35 13.40
N HIS A 90 -3.11 -12.86 12.72
CA HIS A 90 -1.71 -13.17 13.04
C HIS A 90 -1.38 -12.75 14.48
N LEU A 91 -1.75 -11.53 14.85
CA LEU A 91 -1.50 -11.01 16.20
C LEU A 91 -2.24 -11.80 17.26
N ALA A 92 -3.50 -12.17 17.00
CA ALA A 92 -4.29 -12.96 17.95
C ALA A 92 -3.66 -14.35 18.17
N TYR A 93 -3.27 -15.05 17.11
CA TYR A 93 -2.61 -16.34 17.23
C TYR A 93 -1.25 -16.24 17.89
N PHE A 94 -0.47 -15.24 17.53
CA PHE A 94 0.83 -14.99 18.11
C PHE A 94 0.72 -14.75 19.63
N ARG A 95 -0.22 -13.89 20.02
CA ARG A 95 -0.46 -13.57 21.44
C ARG A 95 -0.88 -14.81 22.22
N GLN A 96 -1.74 -15.66 21.64
CA GLN A 96 -2.17 -16.89 22.26
C GLN A 96 -1.01 -17.87 22.45
N ALA A 97 -0.17 -18.02 21.43
CA ALA A 97 1.01 -18.89 21.48
C ALA A 97 1.99 -18.44 22.56
N VAL A 98 2.27 -17.15 22.65
CA VAL A 98 3.15 -16.57 23.66
C VAL A 98 2.56 -16.75 25.07
N SER A 99 1.25 -16.54 25.24
CA SER A 99 0.56 -16.75 26.52
C SER A 99 0.67 -18.19 27.01
N THR A 100 0.59 -19.15 26.08
CA THR A 100 0.74 -20.58 26.40
C THR A 100 2.15 -20.89 26.87
N LEU A 101 3.17 -20.25 26.28
CA LEU A 101 4.58 -20.53 26.57
C LEU A 101 5.10 -19.85 27.84
N ILE A 102 4.73 -18.61 28.10
CA ILE A 102 5.33 -17.81 29.17
C ILE A 102 4.31 -17.26 30.20
N GLY A 103 3.03 -17.55 30.01
CA GLY A 103 1.96 -17.07 30.87
C GLY A 103 1.38 -15.73 30.41
N PRO A 104 0.11 -15.45 30.81
CA PRO A 104 -0.62 -14.29 30.29
C PRO A 104 0.00 -12.94 30.64
N LEU A 105 0.51 -12.76 31.85
CA LEU A 105 1.07 -11.48 32.29
C LEU A 105 2.35 -11.14 31.52
N GLN A 106 3.26 -12.10 31.39
CA GLN A 106 4.50 -11.91 30.65
C GLN A 106 4.25 -11.73 29.16
N ALA A 107 3.24 -12.43 28.62
CA ALA A 107 2.83 -12.29 27.24
C ALA A 107 2.34 -10.87 26.95
N ASP A 108 1.53 -10.29 27.85
CA ASP A 108 1.04 -8.92 27.69
C ASP A 108 2.19 -7.91 27.71
N GLN A 109 3.17 -8.09 28.60
CA GLN A 109 4.34 -7.22 28.66
C GLN A 109 5.18 -7.32 27.38
N LEU A 110 5.40 -8.52 26.88
CA LEU A 110 6.15 -8.74 25.65
C LEU A 110 5.42 -8.14 24.45
N TYR A 111 4.11 -8.31 24.38
CA TYR A 111 3.27 -7.76 23.33
C TYR A 111 3.35 -6.22 23.29
N GLU A 112 3.23 -5.58 24.47
CA GLU A 112 3.34 -4.12 24.56
C GLU A 112 4.72 -3.63 24.14
N LYS A 113 5.78 -4.32 24.53
CA LYS A 113 7.13 -3.98 24.13
C LYS A 113 7.30 -4.09 22.61
N ALA A 114 6.82 -5.18 22.02
CA ALA A 114 6.89 -5.39 20.57
C ALA A 114 6.11 -4.31 19.82
N LYS A 115 4.95 -3.92 20.33
CA LYS A 115 4.13 -2.86 19.75
C LYS A 115 4.86 -1.52 19.78
N GLN A 116 5.49 -1.17 20.90
CA GLN A 116 6.27 0.06 21.01
C GLN A 116 7.46 0.07 20.07
N ASP A 117 8.19 -1.04 19.96
CA ASP A 117 9.33 -1.16 19.05
C ASP A 117 8.88 -1.00 17.60
N ALA A 118 7.76 -1.59 17.22
CA ALA A 118 7.21 -1.47 15.87
C ALA A 118 6.82 -0.02 15.55
N LEU A 119 6.19 0.69 16.51
CA LEU A 119 5.82 2.10 16.32
C LEU A 119 7.06 2.98 16.16
N ARG A 120 8.13 2.71 16.91
CA ARG A 120 9.40 3.45 16.77
C ARG A 120 10.01 3.23 15.39
N GLN A 121 9.98 2.00 14.89
CA GLN A 121 10.53 1.69 13.58
C GLN A 121 9.75 2.41 12.47
N LEU A 122 8.42 2.42 12.54
CA LEU A 122 7.58 3.13 11.59
C LEU A 122 7.87 4.64 11.61
N ALA A 123 8.07 5.22 12.78
CA ALA A 123 8.42 6.64 12.91
C ALA A 123 9.77 6.94 12.25
N LYS A 124 10.78 6.07 12.41
CA LYS A 124 12.08 6.24 11.75
C LYS A 124 11.96 6.16 10.23
N GLU A 125 11.17 5.23 9.71
CA GLU A 125 10.96 5.09 8.27
C GLU A 125 10.23 6.30 7.69
N ALA A 126 9.28 6.87 8.41
CA ALA A 126 8.56 8.06 7.98
C ALA A 126 9.44 9.31 7.93
N ASN A 127 10.51 9.36 8.73
CA ASN A 127 11.41 10.52 8.82
C ASN A 127 12.67 10.37 7.97
N SER A 128 12.85 9.24 7.31
CA SER A 128 14.05 8.99 6.50
C SER A 128 13.88 9.40 5.03
#